data_806761ffd57eb0651fd95bd511ec6abb
#
_entry.id   806761ffd57eb0651fd95bd511ec6abb
#
_cell.length_a   1.000
_cell.length_b   1.000
_cell.length_c   1.000
_cell.angle_alpha   90.00
_cell.angle_beta   90.00
_cell.angle_gamma   90.00
#
_symmetry.space_group_name_H-M   'P 1'
#
loop_
_entity.id
_entity.type
_entity.pdbx_description
1 polymer ?
#
loop_
_entity_poly.entity_id
_entity_poly.type
_entity_poly.pdbx_seq_one_letter_code
_entity_poly.pdbx_strand_id
1 'polypeptide(L)'
;MKNPYLFDLAKSKALVKKPGGTVQGAFEKVFPIVKHQKGAMFLVVLKPGGIREPHWHPDAWEFDYCISGRARMSVVAPKNEWKEFDVEPGQAVFVPMGFFHYFENIGKDDLQFLVTFNNSTAESSDDIGISVSRGGIPDHVLAATFGVHARDFHKIPKLHKEVIISSRR
;
A
#
# COMPACT_ATOMS: atom_id res chain seq x y z
N MET A 1 9.00 -16.02 29.99
CA MET A 1 9.77 -15.57 28.79
C MET A 1 8.79 -15.32 27.65
N LYS A 2 8.97 -14.25 26.88
CA LYS A 2 8.12 -13.95 25.73
C LYS A 2 8.45 -14.99 24.63
N ASN A 3 7.43 -15.62 24.04
CA ASN A 3 7.61 -16.59 22.97
C ASN A 3 8.18 -15.89 21.72
N PRO A 4 9.40 -16.24 21.25
CA PRO A 4 10.03 -15.55 20.12
C PRO A 4 9.36 -15.85 18.76
N TYR A 5 8.54 -16.89 18.69
CA TYR A 5 7.83 -17.32 17.49
C TYR A 5 6.42 -16.74 17.37
N LEU A 6 5.95 -16.01 18.38
CA LEU A 6 4.59 -15.47 18.43
C LEU A 6 4.62 -13.95 18.40
N PHE A 7 3.89 -13.35 17.44
CA PHE A 7 3.67 -11.92 17.32
C PHE A 7 2.18 -11.62 17.25
N ASP A 8 1.68 -10.77 18.14
CA ASP A 8 0.27 -10.34 18.13
C ASP A 8 0.11 -9.16 17.17
N LEU A 9 -0.09 -9.49 15.89
CA LEU A 9 -0.14 -8.50 14.80
C LEU A 9 -1.28 -7.50 15.00
N ALA A 10 -2.47 -7.98 15.32
CA ALA A 10 -3.66 -7.14 15.47
C ALA A 10 -3.59 -6.17 16.65
N LYS A 11 -2.81 -6.51 17.70
CA LYS A 11 -2.60 -5.64 18.88
C LYS A 11 -1.29 -4.87 18.81
N SER A 12 -0.50 -5.04 17.77
CA SER A 12 0.77 -4.32 17.64
C SER A 12 0.53 -2.83 17.42
N LYS A 13 1.56 -2.03 17.72
CA LYS A 13 1.52 -0.59 17.46
C LYS A 13 1.40 -0.34 15.96
N ALA A 14 0.42 0.44 15.55
CA ALA A 14 0.25 0.81 14.16
C ALA A 14 1.48 1.61 13.65
N LEU A 15 2.00 1.22 12.50
CA LEU A 15 3.02 1.95 11.73
C LEU A 15 2.42 3.20 11.12
N VAL A 16 1.20 3.05 10.60
CA VAL A 16 0.41 4.11 10.00
C VAL A 16 -0.94 4.18 10.70
N LYS A 17 -1.35 5.39 11.07
CA LYS A 17 -2.68 5.67 11.61
C LYS A 17 -3.18 6.97 11.00
N LYS A 18 -4.18 6.89 10.15
CA LYS A 18 -4.81 8.01 9.43
C LYS A 18 -6.34 7.89 9.55
N PRO A 19 -7.10 8.94 9.23
CA PRO A 19 -8.56 8.86 9.20
C PRO A 19 -9.09 7.73 8.30
N GLY A 20 -8.42 7.46 7.17
CA GLY A 20 -8.81 6.40 6.23
C GLY A 20 -8.43 4.98 6.66
N GLY A 21 -7.64 4.79 7.75
CA GLY A 21 -7.28 3.45 8.20
C GLY A 21 -5.97 3.34 8.95
N THR A 22 -5.52 2.09 9.12
CA THR A 22 -4.28 1.75 9.86
C THR A 22 -3.48 0.66 9.15
N VAL A 23 -2.17 0.63 9.41
CA VAL A 23 -1.28 -0.46 9.05
C VAL A 23 -0.55 -0.93 10.30
N GLN A 24 -0.65 -2.21 10.62
CA GLN A 24 0.20 -2.90 11.60
C GLN A 24 1.11 -3.88 10.87
N GLY A 25 2.32 -4.13 11.39
CA GLY A 25 3.27 -4.99 10.70
C GLY A 25 4.09 -5.88 11.61
N ALA A 26 4.35 -7.11 11.14
CA ALA A 26 5.31 -8.07 11.66
C ALA A 26 6.49 -8.14 10.68
N PHE A 27 7.56 -7.42 10.96
CA PHE A 27 8.76 -7.29 10.14
C PHE A 27 9.99 -7.25 11.04
N GLU A 28 11.19 -7.35 10.49
CA GLU A 28 12.43 -7.63 11.22
C GLU A 28 12.72 -6.72 12.41
N LYS A 29 12.33 -5.44 12.36
CA LYS A 29 12.58 -4.48 13.45
C LYS A 29 11.72 -4.74 14.69
N VAL A 30 10.50 -5.26 14.52
CA VAL A 30 9.54 -5.50 15.62
C VAL A 30 9.32 -6.98 15.92
N PHE A 31 9.63 -7.84 14.96
CA PHE A 31 9.58 -9.28 15.08
C PHE A 31 10.90 -9.89 14.58
N PRO A 32 11.99 -9.83 15.40
CA PRO A 32 13.35 -10.10 14.93
C PRO A 32 13.60 -11.49 14.35
N ILE A 33 12.76 -12.48 14.65
CA ILE A 33 12.91 -13.85 14.11
C ILE A 33 12.77 -13.90 12.60
N VAL A 34 12.04 -12.94 11.97
CA VAL A 34 11.87 -12.88 10.51
C VAL A 34 13.07 -12.24 9.80
N LYS A 35 14.04 -11.71 10.54
CA LYS A 35 15.23 -11.10 9.96
C LYS A 35 15.96 -12.10 9.07
N HIS A 36 16.29 -11.70 7.84
CA HIS A 36 16.91 -12.52 6.80
C HIS A 36 16.07 -13.72 6.33
N GLN A 37 14.81 -13.86 6.76
CA GLN A 37 13.92 -14.95 6.33
C GLN A 37 13.11 -14.60 5.06
N LYS A 38 13.27 -13.38 4.53
CA LYS A 38 12.54 -12.89 3.34
C LYS A 38 11.02 -13.03 3.49
N GLY A 39 10.52 -12.59 4.63
CA GLY A 39 9.08 -12.60 4.91
C GLY A 39 8.70 -11.47 5.88
N ALA A 40 7.67 -10.73 5.54
CA ALA A 40 6.99 -9.79 6.41
C ALA A 40 5.48 -9.91 6.20
N MET A 41 4.72 -9.51 7.22
CA MET A 41 3.26 -9.59 7.19
C MET A 41 2.67 -8.31 7.79
N PHE A 42 1.65 -7.77 7.12
CA PHE A 42 0.97 -6.56 7.54
C PHE A 42 -0.53 -6.77 7.60
N LEU A 43 -1.17 -6.14 8.57
CA LEU A 43 -2.61 -6.00 8.63
C LEU A 43 -2.96 -4.57 8.22
N VAL A 44 -3.56 -4.44 7.06
CA VAL A 44 -4.08 -3.17 6.55
C VAL A 44 -5.58 -3.12 6.81
N VAL A 45 -6.01 -2.11 7.56
CA VAL A 45 -7.43 -1.86 7.83
C VAL A 45 -7.81 -0.54 7.20
N LEU A 46 -8.73 -0.55 6.24
CA LEU A 46 -9.27 0.67 5.64
C LEU A 46 -10.72 0.88 6.08
N LYS A 47 -11.01 2.08 6.58
CA LYS A 47 -12.37 2.54 6.84
C LYS A 47 -13.17 2.69 5.55
N PRO A 48 -14.51 2.74 5.57
CA PRO A 48 -15.29 3.04 4.38
C PRO A 48 -14.76 4.27 3.63
N GLY A 49 -14.47 4.12 2.33
CA GLY A 49 -13.83 5.14 1.51
C GLY A 49 -12.33 5.36 1.75
N GLY A 50 -11.70 4.56 2.63
CA GLY A 50 -10.25 4.55 2.81
C GLY A 50 -9.54 3.99 1.57
N ILE A 51 -8.35 4.51 1.29
CA ILE A 51 -7.55 4.19 0.10
C ILE A 51 -6.11 3.94 0.53
N ARG A 52 -5.54 2.80 0.14
CA ARG A 52 -4.09 2.61 0.08
C ARG A 52 -3.63 3.30 -1.19
N GLU A 53 -2.78 4.32 -1.06
CA GLU A 53 -2.39 5.14 -2.20
C GLU A 53 -1.77 4.30 -3.34
N PRO A 54 -1.87 4.77 -4.60
CA PRO A 54 -1.18 4.14 -5.72
C PRO A 54 0.34 4.12 -5.48
N HIS A 55 0.94 2.93 -5.57
CA HIS A 55 2.36 2.69 -5.25
C HIS A 55 2.89 1.43 -5.94
N TRP A 56 4.17 1.15 -5.80
CA TRP A 56 4.80 -0.11 -6.21
C TRP A 56 5.96 -0.48 -5.28
N HIS A 57 6.28 -1.76 -5.24
CA HIS A 57 7.41 -2.32 -4.49
C HIS A 57 8.53 -2.69 -5.47
N PRO A 58 9.67 -1.97 -5.49
CA PRO A 58 10.76 -2.21 -6.45
C PRO A 58 11.42 -3.58 -6.32
N ASP A 59 11.47 -4.13 -5.11
CA ASP A 59 12.24 -5.32 -4.76
C ASP A 59 11.46 -6.44 -4.05
N ALA A 60 10.12 -6.30 -4.00
CA ALA A 60 9.25 -7.30 -3.40
C ALA A 60 8.00 -7.55 -4.24
N TRP A 61 7.51 -8.80 -4.24
CA TRP A 61 6.14 -9.07 -4.61
C TRP A 61 5.24 -8.95 -3.38
N GLU A 62 3.96 -8.76 -3.61
CA GLU A 62 2.92 -8.62 -2.60
C GLU A 62 1.84 -9.68 -2.77
N PHE A 63 1.37 -10.23 -1.65
CA PHE A 63 0.23 -11.12 -1.61
C PHE A 63 -0.80 -10.57 -0.63
N ASP A 64 -1.98 -10.22 -1.11
CA ASP A 64 -3.10 -9.72 -0.33
C ASP A 64 -4.15 -10.79 -0.12
N TYR A 65 -4.55 -11.03 1.13
CA TYR A 65 -5.68 -11.88 1.47
C TYR A 65 -6.79 -11.05 2.13
N CYS A 66 -7.96 -11.04 1.54
CA CYS A 66 -9.12 -10.33 2.10
C CYS A 66 -9.72 -11.12 3.26
N ILE A 67 -9.64 -10.55 4.46
CA ILE A 67 -10.24 -11.13 5.68
C ILE A 67 -11.70 -10.71 5.80
N SER A 68 -12.00 -9.42 5.57
CA SER A 68 -13.33 -8.84 5.68
C SER A 68 -13.47 -7.58 4.83
N GLY A 69 -14.72 -7.16 4.60
CA GLY A 69 -15.03 -5.96 3.82
C GLY A 69 -15.07 -6.24 2.33
N ARG A 70 -15.02 -5.18 1.52
CA ARG A 70 -15.00 -5.25 0.04
C ARG A 70 -14.05 -4.21 -0.51
N ALA A 71 -13.06 -4.65 -1.24
CA ALA A 71 -12.10 -3.78 -1.89
C ALA A 71 -12.40 -3.63 -3.38
N ARG A 72 -12.00 -2.50 -3.96
CA ARG A 72 -11.67 -2.38 -5.38
C ARG A 72 -10.17 -2.21 -5.49
N MET A 73 -9.55 -3.00 -6.36
CA MET A 73 -8.13 -2.99 -6.59
C MET A 73 -7.83 -2.76 -8.06
N SER A 74 -6.76 -2.02 -8.35
CA SER A 74 -6.23 -1.86 -9.70
C SER A 74 -4.76 -2.21 -9.71
N VAL A 75 -4.35 -2.98 -10.72
CA VAL A 75 -2.97 -3.37 -10.97
C VAL A 75 -2.59 -2.96 -12.39
N VAL A 76 -1.48 -2.24 -12.51
CA VAL A 76 -0.92 -1.79 -13.80
C VAL A 76 0.27 -2.65 -14.14
N ALA A 77 0.17 -3.36 -15.25
CA ALA A 77 1.20 -4.26 -15.76
C ALA A 77 1.98 -3.63 -16.93
N PRO A 78 3.15 -4.19 -17.29
CA PRO A 78 3.86 -3.82 -18.53
C PRO A 78 2.96 -3.90 -19.77
N LYS A 79 3.36 -3.20 -20.86
CA LYS A 79 2.62 -3.11 -22.14
C LYS A 79 1.31 -2.35 -22.06
N ASN A 80 1.19 -1.42 -21.08
CA ASN A 80 -0.02 -0.60 -20.86
C ASN A 80 -1.25 -1.43 -20.50
N GLU A 81 -1.06 -2.61 -19.97
CA GLU A 81 -2.15 -3.42 -19.44
C GLU A 81 -2.47 -2.95 -18.02
N TRP A 82 -3.75 -2.80 -17.72
CA TRP A 82 -4.24 -2.59 -16.37
C TRP A 82 -5.51 -3.40 -16.14
N LYS A 83 -5.71 -3.83 -14.91
CA LYS A 83 -6.91 -4.55 -14.48
C LYS A 83 -7.47 -3.90 -13.24
N GLU A 84 -8.76 -3.62 -13.26
CA GLU A 84 -9.53 -3.22 -12.09
C GLU A 84 -10.54 -4.32 -11.77
N PHE A 85 -10.64 -4.70 -10.50
CA PHE A 85 -11.50 -5.76 -10.04
C PHE A 85 -11.87 -5.56 -8.57
N ASP A 86 -13.00 -6.13 -8.17
CA ASP A 86 -13.43 -6.17 -6.78
C ASP A 86 -12.87 -7.41 -6.10
N VAL A 87 -12.56 -7.28 -4.79
CA VAL A 87 -12.02 -8.34 -3.94
C VAL A 87 -12.92 -8.50 -2.72
N GLU A 88 -13.31 -9.75 -2.43
CA GLU A 88 -14.22 -10.12 -1.36
C GLU A 88 -13.55 -11.05 -0.34
N PRO A 89 -14.12 -11.23 0.86
CA PRO A 89 -13.54 -12.11 1.87
C PRO A 89 -13.26 -13.52 1.36
N GLY A 90 -12.08 -14.05 1.70
CA GLY A 90 -11.61 -15.36 1.25
C GLY A 90 -10.84 -15.35 -0.07
N GLN A 91 -10.82 -14.22 -0.77
CA GLN A 91 -10.06 -14.08 -2.01
C GLN A 91 -8.65 -13.57 -1.74
N ALA A 92 -7.72 -13.97 -2.60
CA ALA A 92 -6.34 -13.52 -2.57
C ALA A 92 -5.95 -12.86 -3.90
N VAL A 93 -5.11 -11.82 -3.81
CA VAL A 93 -4.52 -11.13 -4.96
C VAL A 93 -3.01 -11.27 -4.88
N PHE A 94 -2.39 -11.49 -6.03
CA PHE A 94 -0.93 -11.47 -6.16
C PHE A 94 -0.50 -10.28 -7.03
N VAL A 95 0.36 -9.44 -6.48
CA VAL A 95 0.97 -8.32 -7.19
C VAL A 95 2.43 -8.64 -7.47
N PRO A 96 2.83 -8.82 -8.75
CA PRO A 96 4.21 -9.05 -9.10
C PRO A 96 5.10 -7.85 -8.71
N MET A 97 6.37 -8.14 -8.43
CA MET A 97 7.39 -7.14 -8.12
C MET A 97 7.42 -6.02 -9.18
N GLY A 98 7.40 -4.77 -8.70
CA GLY A 98 7.45 -3.59 -9.56
C GLY A 98 6.13 -3.19 -10.23
N PHE A 99 5.04 -3.92 -10.01
CA PHE A 99 3.74 -3.56 -10.58
C PHE A 99 3.10 -2.46 -9.76
N PHE A 100 2.66 -1.40 -10.46
CA PHE A 100 1.97 -0.27 -9.84
C PHE A 100 0.53 -0.68 -9.49
N HIS A 101 0.09 -0.43 -8.26
CA HIS A 101 -1.22 -0.85 -7.80
C HIS A 101 -1.75 0.05 -6.69
N TYR A 102 -3.05 -0.06 -6.44
CA TYR A 102 -3.73 0.52 -5.29
C TYR A 102 -4.97 -0.29 -4.95
N PHE A 103 -5.50 -0.10 -3.76
CA PHE A 103 -6.82 -0.59 -3.39
C PHE A 103 -7.57 0.40 -2.51
N GLU A 104 -8.90 0.34 -2.60
CA GLU A 104 -9.81 1.17 -1.83
C GLU A 104 -10.91 0.33 -1.18
N ASN A 105 -11.40 0.76 -0.04
CA ASN A 105 -12.58 0.19 0.57
C ASN A 105 -13.83 0.77 -0.09
N ILE A 106 -14.56 -0.06 -0.84
CA ILE A 106 -15.83 0.28 -1.49
C ILE A 106 -17.05 -0.22 -0.69
N GLY A 107 -16.82 -0.92 0.42
CA GLY A 107 -17.85 -1.42 1.32
C GLY A 107 -18.33 -0.37 2.32
N LYS A 108 -19.29 -0.80 3.16
CA LYS A 108 -19.83 0.01 4.28
C LYS A 108 -19.14 -0.27 5.60
N ASP A 109 -18.44 -1.39 5.69
CA ASP A 109 -17.70 -1.86 6.86
C ASP A 109 -16.20 -1.75 6.63
N ASP A 110 -15.40 -1.97 7.68
CA ASP A 110 -13.94 -1.96 7.58
C ASP A 110 -13.47 -3.07 6.66
N LEU A 111 -12.63 -2.70 5.69
CA LEU A 111 -11.86 -3.64 4.90
C LEU A 111 -10.64 -4.07 5.69
N GLN A 112 -10.37 -5.37 5.75
CA GLN A 112 -9.15 -5.92 6.35
C GLN A 112 -8.42 -6.81 5.35
N PHE A 113 -7.21 -6.41 5.00
CA PHE A 113 -6.29 -7.22 4.21
C PHE A 113 -5.13 -7.70 5.07
N LEU A 114 -4.82 -8.98 4.94
CA LEU A 114 -3.54 -9.53 5.35
C LEU A 114 -2.61 -9.49 4.16
N VAL A 115 -1.59 -8.64 4.26
CA VAL A 115 -0.62 -8.37 3.19
C VAL A 115 0.70 -9.03 3.54
N THR A 116 1.31 -9.76 2.60
CA THR A 116 2.61 -10.42 2.82
C THR A 116 3.57 -10.11 1.68
N PHE A 117 4.85 -10.01 2.04
CA PHE A 117 5.96 -9.73 1.13
C PHE A 117 7.06 -10.78 1.24
N ASN A 118 7.83 -10.98 0.18
CA ASN A 118 9.04 -11.79 0.19
C ASN A 118 10.29 -11.04 0.67
N ASN A 119 10.09 -10.06 1.49
CA ASN A 119 11.12 -9.21 2.07
C ASN A 119 10.84 -9.09 3.58
N SER A 120 11.84 -8.84 4.42
CA SER A 120 11.67 -8.80 5.88
C SER A 120 11.63 -7.39 6.46
N THR A 121 11.66 -6.36 5.62
CA THR A 121 11.65 -4.95 6.01
C THR A 121 10.23 -4.40 6.21
N ALA A 122 10.11 -3.15 6.61
CA ALA A 122 8.81 -2.50 6.73
C ALA A 122 8.29 -2.08 5.36
N GLU A 123 7.01 -2.29 5.10
CA GLU A 123 6.33 -1.86 3.88
C GLU A 123 6.69 -0.42 3.49
N SER A 124 6.62 0.52 4.43
CA SER A 124 6.88 1.94 4.21
C SER A 124 8.34 2.32 3.92
N SER A 125 9.29 1.37 3.99
CA SER A 125 10.68 1.61 3.62
C SER A 125 11.04 1.16 2.21
N ASP A 126 10.18 0.37 1.58
CA ASP A 126 10.47 -0.33 0.34
C ASP A 126 9.44 -0.03 -0.76
N ASP A 127 8.42 0.74 -0.48
CA ASP A 127 7.45 1.18 -1.47
C ASP A 127 7.74 2.59 -2.01
N ILE A 128 7.22 2.87 -3.19
CA ILE A 128 7.27 4.20 -3.82
C ILE A 128 5.85 4.63 -4.14
N GLY A 129 5.32 5.54 -3.31
CA GLY A 129 3.97 6.09 -3.47
C GLY A 129 3.87 7.16 -4.54
N ILE A 130 2.71 7.27 -5.17
CA ILE A 130 2.43 8.32 -6.17
C ILE A 130 2.56 9.73 -5.58
N SER A 131 2.24 9.91 -4.30
CA SER A 131 2.32 11.19 -3.63
C SER A 131 3.75 11.72 -3.56
N VAL A 132 4.72 10.89 -3.20
CA VAL A 132 6.15 11.23 -3.17
C VAL A 132 6.72 11.36 -4.57
N SER A 133 6.34 10.44 -5.48
CA SER A 133 6.75 10.50 -6.88
C SER A 133 6.35 11.83 -7.52
N ARG A 134 5.11 12.31 -7.26
CA ARG A 134 4.66 13.65 -7.68
C ARG A 134 5.53 14.75 -7.08
N GLY A 135 5.95 14.61 -5.83
CA GLY A 135 6.81 15.58 -5.12
C GLY A 135 8.19 15.72 -5.76
N GLY A 136 8.77 14.63 -6.22
CA GLY A 136 10.10 14.57 -6.84
C GLY A 136 10.15 14.97 -8.31
N ILE A 137 9.01 15.01 -9.03
CA ILE A 137 8.98 15.30 -10.46
C ILE A 137 8.67 16.78 -10.70
N PRO A 138 9.49 17.53 -11.46
CA PRO A 138 9.22 18.92 -11.83
C PRO A 138 7.93 19.09 -12.64
N ASP A 139 7.19 20.18 -12.41
CA ASP A 139 5.90 20.45 -13.06
C ASP A 139 6.00 20.48 -14.59
N HIS A 140 7.08 21.02 -15.15
CA HIS A 140 7.28 21.05 -16.59
C HIS A 140 7.47 19.66 -17.21
N VAL A 141 8.06 18.72 -16.48
CA VAL A 141 8.21 17.32 -16.92
C VAL A 141 6.87 16.64 -16.97
N LEU A 142 6.06 16.79 -15.89
CA LEU A 142 4.69 16.25 -15.86
C LEU A 142 3.82 16.88 -16.96
N ALA A 143 3.92 18.19 -17.15
CA ALA A 143 3.18 18.91 -18.17
C ALA A 143 3.50 18.38 -19.58
N ALA A 144 4.78 18.18 -19.90
CA ALA A 144 5.20 17.60 -21.16
C ALA A 144 4.70 16.15 -21.33
N THR A 145 4.74 15.35 -20.26
CA THR A 145 4.28 13.95 -20.28
C THR A 145 2.77 13.84 -20.55
N PHE A 146 1.97 14.71 -19.93
CA PHE A 146 0.51 14.68 -20.06
C PHE A 146 -0.06 15.58 -21.16
N GLY A 147 0.78 16.37 -21.85
CA GLY A 147 0.33 17.28 -22.90
C GLY A 147 -0.52 18.46 -22.39
N VAL A 148 -0.23 18.97 -21.17
CA VAL A 148 -0.96 20.06 -20.53
C VAL A 148 0.00 21.20 -20.13
N HIS A 149 -0.52 22.29 -19.56
CA HIS A 149 0.33 23.38 -19.08
C HIS A 149 0.91 23.10 -17.69
N ALA A 150 2.16 23.52 -17.42
CA ALA A 150 2.81 23.35 -16.11
C ALA A 150 1.99 23.93 -14.94
N ARG A 151 1.26 25.04 -15.16
CA ARG A 151 0.37 25.66 -14.17
C ARG A 151 -0.75 24.73 -13.66
N ASP A 152 -1.13 23.73 -14.45
CA ASP A 152 -2.19 22.78 -14.08
C ASP A 152 -1.75 21.87 -12.92
N PHE A 153 -0.44 21.71 -12.74
CA PHE A 153 0.15 20.95 -11.63
C PHE A 153 0.42 21.78 -10.38
N HIS A 154 0.35 23.13 -10.43
CA HIS A 154 0.64 23.97 -9.25
C HIS A 154 -0.31 23.74 -8.09
N LYS A 155 -1.52 23.27 -8.35
CA LYS A 155 -2.53 22.95 -7.31
C LYS A 155 -2.31 21.58 -6.66
N ILE A 156 -1.47 20.73 -7.24
CA ILE A 156 -1.16 19.41 -6.70
C ILE A 156 0.05 19.55 -5.78
N PRO A 157 -0.09 19.30 -4.47
CA PRO A 157 1.00 19.51 -3.52
C PRO A 157 2.20 18.62 -3.85
N LYS A 158 3.40 19.14 -3.60
CA LYS A 158 4.65 18.40 -3.65
C LYS A 158 4.93 17.84 -2.25
N LEU A 159 4.69 16.56 -2.07
CA LEU A 159 4.89 15.90 -0.79
C LEU A 159 6.29 15.27 -0.75
N HIS A 160 6.92 15.30 0.44
CA HIS A 160 8.24 14.69 0.70
C HIS A 160 8.14 13.45 1.60
N LYS A 161 6.91 13.07 1.97
CA LYS A 161 6.61 11.84 2.72
C LYS A 161 5.36 11.23 2.11
N GLU A 162 5.37 9.92 2.01
CA GLU A 162 4.25 9.16 1.53
C GLU A 162 2.98 9.39 2.34
N VAL A 163 1.88 9.42 1.65
CA VAL A 163 0.55 9.50 2.27
C VAL A 163 0.18 8.14 2.85
N ILE A 164 0.53 7.06 2.17
CA ILE A 164 0.26 5.65 2.44
C ILE A 164 -1.25 5.37 2.47
N ILE A 165 -1.97 5.97 3.42
CA ILE A 165 -3.44 5.87 3.51
C ILE A 165 -4.06 7.24 3.39
N SER A 166 -5.05 7.35 2.52
CA SER A 166 -5.95 8.49 2.36
C SER A 166 -7.41 8.06 2.49
N SER A 167 -8.33 9.00 2.33
CA SER A 167 -9.76 8.71 2.25
C SER A 167 -10.43 9.60 1.20
N ARG A 168 -11.49 9.10 0.59
CA ARG A 168 -12.37 9.94 -0.24
C ARG A 168 -12.88 11.12 0.59
N ARG A 169 -13.01 12.26 -0.05
CA ARG A 169 -13.59 13.48 0.53
C ARG A 169 -15.09 13.48 0.32
#